data_679ee2da6067a0004c3351cbb1e913bd
#
_entry.id   679ee2da6067a0004c3351cbb1e913bd
#
_cell.length_a   1.000
_cell.length_b   1.000
_cell.length_c   1.000
_cell.angle_alpha   90.00
_cell.angle_beta   90.00
_cell.angle_gamma   90.00
#
_symmetry.space_group_name_H-M   'P 1'
#
loop_
_entity.id
_entity.type
_entity.pdbx_description
1 polymer ?
#
loop_
_entity_poly.entity_id
_entity_poly.type
_entity_poly.pdbx_seq_one_letter_code
_entity_poly.pdbx_strand_id
1 'polypeptide(L)'
;MKILITGGSGFIAEYFHRDLSALGHELVNLDLIEPKGPQTQMPHVMGDIRDPKALDRAMDGVDLVVNLAAAHHDFGIEHDTYYSVNEFGSQQVCEAMDRAGIKDVIFYSTVAVYGDAPTPHEETAPTAPNTPYGGSKLQGEGVFRRWVEQGDNRRALVIRPTVTFGVHNFANMYSLIRQIHSGKYFRFGPGSNIKSLSYVENIVDATLFLKGLQDKKPNREIEHFEIFNYIDKPDLTSTEISDTVSGCLGKKPAPAVPYAMGMLMGLPFDVVIKLTGKNLPISTARVKKMFKTETRFEADKLLGVGYTPKVPLKEGIDRMVQWYLSEGKTASAEWHQPPAQPVMSN
;
A
#
# COMPACT_ATOMS: atom_id res chain seq x y z
N MET A 1 -3.25 -5.47 24.49
CA MET A 1 -3.92 -4.29 23.92
C MET A 1 -5.04 -4.77 23.03
N LYS A 2 -6.12 -3.98 22.95
CA LYS A 2 -7.16 -4.14 21.93
C LYS A 2 -6.89 -3.18 20.77
N ILE A 3 -6.81 -3.69 19.56
CA ILE A 3 -6.38 -2.93 18.38
C ILE A 3 -7.46 -2.99 17.31
N LEU A 4 -7.92 -1.83 16.87
CA LEU A 4 -8.82 -1.72 15.71
C LEU A 4 -8.00 -1.65 14.41
N ILE A 5 -8.35 -2.48 13.44
CA ILE A 5 -7.82 -2.40 12.08
C ILE A 5 -8.96 -1.97 11.15
N THR A 6 -8.91 -0.74 10.62
CA THR A 6 -9.84 -0.33 9.57
C THR A 6 -9.34 -0.83 8.22
N GLY A 7 -10.23 -1.26 7.33
CA GLY A 7 -9.79 -2.01 6.15
C GLY A 7 -9.25 -3.40 6.52
N GLY A 8 -9.74 -3.96 7.62
CA GLY A 8 -9.23 -5.19 8.22
C GLY A 8 -9.50 -6.46 7.42
N SER A 9 -10.31 -6.40 6.38
CA SER A 9 -10.50 -7.48 5.41
C SER A 9 -9.53 -7.40 4.23
N GLY A 10 -8.66 -6.38 4.20
CA GLY A 10 -7.71 -6.13 3.12
C GLY A 10 -6.41 -6.94 3.21
N PHE A 11 -5.60 -6.84 2.15
CA PHE A 11 -4.35 -7.58 1.99
C PHE A 11 -3.32 -7.32 3.10
N ILE A 12 -3.01 -6.06 3.42
CA ILE A 12 -2.01 -5.72 4.46
C ILE A 12 -2.54 -6.12 5.85
N ALA A 13 -3.84 -6.00 6.07
CA ALA A 13 -4.48 -6.35 7.34
C ALA A 13 -4.33 -7.84 7.69
N GLU A 14 -4.25 -8.74 6.72
CA GLU A 14 -3.98 -10.16 6.94
C GLU A 14 -2.67 -10.38 7.71
N TYR A 15 -1.62 -9.65 7.33
CA TYR A 15 -0.31 -9.75 7.97
C TYR A 15 -0.30 -9.09 9.35
N PHE A 16 -0.99 -7.96 9.52
CA PHE A 16 -1.21 -7.40 10.85
C PHE A 16 -1.97 -8.37 11.76
N HIS A 17 -3.02 -9.01 11.24
CA HIS A 17 -3.76 -10.02 12.01
C HIS A 17 -2.83 -11.15 12.47
N ARG A 18 -2.04 -11.73 11.55
CA ARG A 18 -1.08 -12.79 11.87
C ARG A 18 -0.11 -12.37 12.98
N ASP A 19 0.54 -11.24 12.82
CA ASP A 19 1.64 -10.85 13.68
C ASP A 19 1.16 -10.31 15.03
N LEU A 20 0.10 -9.51 15.06
CA LEU A 20 -0.48 -8.98 16.30
C LEU A 20 -1.18 -10.08 17.13
N SER A 21 -1.86 -11.02 16.50
CA SER A 21 -2.44 -12.18 17.20
C SER A 21 -1.36 -13.06 17.82
N ALA A 22 -0.24 -13.27 17.11
CA ALA A 22 0.91 -14.00 17.65
C ALA A 22 1.55 -13.30 18.86
N LEU A 23 1.44 -11.97 18.95
CA LEU A 23 1.87 -11.17 20.10
C LEU A 23 0.83 -11.14 21.25
N GLY A 24 -0.32 -11.81 21.08
CA GLY A 24 -1.37 -11.89 22.11
C GLY A 24 -2.26 -10.65 22.19
N HIS A 25 -2.34 -9.84 21.15
CA HIS A 25 -3.26 -8.70 21.10
C HIS A 25 -4.67 -9.13 20.71
N GLU A 26 -5.66 -8.45 21.25
CA GLU A 26 -7.06 -8.56 20.82
C GLU A 26 -7.29 -7.64 19.63
N LEU A 27 -7.91 -8.15 18.56
CA LEU A 27 -8.09 -7.41 17.32
C LEU A 27 -9.56 -7.24 17.00
N VAL A 28 -9.90 -6.11 16.39
CA VAL A 28 -11.22 -5.80 15.84
C VAL A 28 -11.05 -5.35 14.39
N ASN A 29 -11.87 -5.87 13.48
CA ASN A 29 -11.91 -5.48 12.08
C ASN A 29 -13.10 -4.54 11.82
N LEU A 30 -12.86 -3.38 11.23
CA LEU A 30 -13.88 -2.52 10.63
C LEU A 30 -13.66 -2.48 9.12
N ASP A 31 -14.62 -3.01 8.35
CA ASP A 31 -14.55 -3.01 6.88
C ASP A 31 -15.94 -2.96 6.25
N LEU A 32 -16.00 -2.53 4.99
CA LEU A 32 -17.19 -2.57 4.13
C LEU A 32 -17.55 -3.98 3.65
N ILE A 33 -16.62 -4.93 3.77
CA ILE A 33 -16.75 -6.29 3.25
C ILE A 33 -16.45 -7.31 4.34
N GLU A 34 -17.07 -8.47 4.22
CA GLU A 34 -16.80 -9.61 5.09
C GLU A 34 -15.34 -10.08 4.97
N PRO A 35 -14.67 -10.38 6.08
CA PRO A 35 -13.32 -10.93 6.06
C PRO A 35 -13.30 -12.35 5.49
N LYS A 36 -12.15 -12.75 4.93
CA LYS A 36 -11.90 -14.09 4.40
C LYS A 36 -10.66 -14.71 5.05
N GLY A 37 -10.54 -16.02 4.95
CA GLY A 37 -9.37 -16.73 5.47
C GLY A 37 -9.14 -16.50 6.97
N PRO A 38 -7.88 -16.32 7.41
CA PRO A 38 -7.55 -16.14 8.82
C PRO A 38 -8.20 -14.92 9.48
N GLN A 39 -8.49 -13.87 8.71
CA GLN A 39 -9.11 -12.63 9.19
C GLN A 39 -10.53 -12.81 9.71
N THR A 40 -11.21 -13.92 9.38
CA THR A 40 -12.52 -14.29 9.96
C THR A 40 -12.47 -14.53 11.46
N GLN A 41 -11.29 -14.70 12.03
CA GLN A 41 -11.10 -14.88 13.48
C GLN A 41 -11.19 -13.56 14.26
N MET A 42 -11.09 -12.42 13.58
CA MET A 42 -11.29 -11.12 14.19
C MET A 42 -12.78 -10.80 14.34
N PRO A 43 -13.26 -10.32 15.49
CA PRO A 43 -14.56 -9.68 15.58
C PRO A 43 -14.70 -8.62 14.48
N HIS A 44 -15.75 -8.74 13.68
CA HIS A 44 -15.98 -7.89 12.52
C HIS A 44 -17.14 -6.93 12.75
N VAL A 45 -16.88 -5.65 12.52
CA VAL A 45 -17.89 -4.59 12.46
C VAL A 45 -18.05 -4.20 10.99
N MET A 46 -19.15 -4.60 10.38
CA MET A 46 -19.50 -4.15 9.04
C MET A 46 -19.77 -2.64 9.09
N GLY A 47 -19.02 -1.85 8.31
CA GLY A 47 -19.21 -0.42 8.31
C GLY A 47 -18.21 0.38 7.50
N ASP A 48 -18.58 1.62 7.23
CA ASP A 48 -17.77 2.61 6.52
C ASP A 48 -17.02 3.48 7.52
N ILE A 49 -15.74 3.79 7.28
CA ILE A 49 -14.97 4.73 8.12
C ILE A 49 -15.52 6.15 8.10
N ARG A 50 -16.46 6.45 7.21
CA ARG A 50 -17.18 7.72 7.14
C ARG A 50 -18.46 7.74 7.99
N ASP A 51 -18.83 6.60 8.58
CA ASP A 51 -19.99 6.45 9.47
C ASP A 51 -19.57 6.53 10.94
N PRO A 52 -19.92 7.62 11.66
CA PRO A 52 -19.60 7.75 13.08
C PRO A 52 -20.14 6.61 13.95
N LYS A 53 -21.35 6.09 13.67
CA LYS A 53 -21.93 4.99 14.45
C LYS A 53 -21.14 3.68 14.29
N ALA A 54 -20.66 3.39 13.07
CA ALA A 54 -19.83 2.20 12.82
C ALA A 54 -18.48 2.33 13.55
N LEU A 55 -17.87 3.50 13.49
CA LEU A 55 -16.62 3.80 14.20
C LEU A 55 -16.79 3.68 15.72
N ASP A 56 -17.84 4.26 16.29
CA ASP A 56 -18.09 4.21 17.74
C ASP A 56 -18.25 2.75 18.23
N ARG A 57 -18.95 1.91 17.47
CA ARG A 57 -19.06 0.47 17.79
C ARG A 57 -17.71 -0.26 17.68
N ALA A 58 -16.91 0.07 16.67
CA ALA A 58 -15.62 -0.59 16.44
C ALA A 58 -14.54 -0.16 17.44
N MET A 59 -14.63 1.06 18.00
CA MET A 59 -13.63 1.64 18.89
C MET A 59 -13.87 1.37 20.38
N ASP A 60 -14.92 0.63 20.74
CA ASP A 60 -15.21 0.30 22.15
C ASP A 60 -14.07 -0.48 22.80
N GLY A 61 -13.44 0.13 23.81
CA GLY A 61 -12.31 -0.43 24.56
C GLY A 61 -11.01 -0.60 23.77
N VAL A 62 -10.85 0.08 22.63
CA VAL A 62 -9.65 0.03 21.76
C VAL A 62 -8.55 0.93 22.32
N ASP A 63 -7.31 0.44 22.29
CA ASP A 63 -6.10 1.15 22.71
C ASP A 63 -5.35 1.81 21.53
N LEU A 64 -5.41 1.20 20.34
CA LEU A 64 -4.66 1.61 19.13
C LEU A 64 -5.51 1.42 17.89
N VAL A 65 -5.47 2.38 16.96
CA VAL A 65 -6.06 2.25 15.63
C VAL A 65 -4.99 2.03 14.59
N VAL A 66 -5.12 1.00 13.75
CA VAL A 66 -4.34 0.80 12.52
C VAL A 66 -5.25 1.13 11.34
N ASN A 67 -5.06 2.32 10.75
CA ASN A 67 -5.92 2.83 9.68
C ASN A 67 -5.37 2.44 8.31
N LEU A 68 -5.90 1.31 7.75
CA LEU A 68 -5.58 0.79 6.42
C LEU A 68 -6.68 1.06 5.40
N ALA A 69 -7.89 1.41 5.84
CA ALA A 69 -9.01 1.68 4.94
C ALA A 69 -8.67 2.82 3.97
N ALA A 70 -8.84 2.58 2.69
CA ALA A 70 -8.53 3.57 1.65
C ALA A 70 -9.27 3.31 0.32
N ALA A 71 -9.62 4.38 -0.36
CA ALA A 71 -9.86 4.36 -1.79
C ALA A 71 -8.50 4.39 -2.49
N HIS A 72 -8.09 3.32 -3.21
CA HIS A 72 -6.72 3.19 -3.74
C HIS A 72 -6.63 2.63 -5.16
N HIS A 73 -7.74 2.19 -5.78
CA HIS A 73 -7.71 1.65 -7.13
C HIS A 73 -7.51 2.76 -8.17
N ASP A 74 -6.66 2.51 -9.17
CA ASP A 74 -6.36 3.49 -10.23
C ASP A 74 -7.53 3.71 -11.21
N PHE A 75 -8.55 2.84 -11.19
CA PHE A 75 -9.67 2.87 -12.12
C PHE A 75 -11.01 2.62 -11.43
N GLY A 76 -12.05 3.25 -11.95
CA GLY A 76 -13.43 3.00 -11.52
C GLY A 76 -13.83 3.74 -10.23
N ILE A 77 -12.95 4.57 -9.66
CA ILE A 77 -13.27 5.43 -8.52
C ILE A 77 -13.34 6.88 -9.01
N GLU A 78 -14.42 7.57 -8.65
CA GLU A 78 -14.58 8.99 -8.93
C GLU A 78 -13.61 9.82 -8.10
N HIS A 79 -13.17 10.97 -8.64
CA HIS A 79 -12.21 11.85 -7.99
C HIS A 79 -12.58 12.15 -6.53
N ASP A 80 -13.82 12.56 -6.30
CA ASP A 80 -14.28 13.00 -4.97
C ASP A 80 -14.38 11.84 -3.96
N THR A 81 -14.53 10.59 -4.45
CA THR A 81 -14.53 9.41 -3.58
C THR A 81 -13.19 9.19 -2.90
N TYR A 82 -12.06 9.50 -3.57
CA TYR A 82 -10.75 9.41 -2.93
C TYR A 82 -10.65 10.36 -1.73
N TYR A 83 -11.09 11.60 -1.86
CA TYR A 83 -11.06 12.58 -0.77
C TYR A 83 -12.10 12.26 0.30
N SER A 84 -13.29 11.84 -0.10
CA SER A 84 -14.33 11.41 0.84
C SER A 84 -13.85 10.28 1.76
N VAL A 85 -13.18 9.25 1.21
CA VAL A 85 -12.70 8.12 2.01
C VAL A 85 -11.40 8.44 2.73
N ASN A 86 -10.39 8.97 2.01
CA ASN A 86 -9.03 9.05 2.56
C ASN A 86 -8.82 10.30 3.43
N GLU A 87 -9.50 11.41 3.17
CA GLU A 87 -9.42 12.64 3.96
C GLU A 87 -10.57 12.72 4.97
N PHE A 88 -11.83 12.79 4.49
CA PHE A 88 -12.99 12.91 5.40
C PHE A 88 -13.12 11.68 6.29
N GLY A 89 -12.92 10.45 5.76
CA GLY A 89 -12.86 9.23 6.58
C GLY A 89 -11.82 9.32 7.68
N SER A 90 -10.62 9.87 7.40
CA SER A 90 -9.58 10.09 8.43
C SER A 90 -10.04 11.10 9.49
N GLN A 91 -10.80 12.14 9.12
CA GLN A 91 -11.39 13.08 10.08
C GLN A 91 -12.37 12.36 11.02
N GLN A 92 -13.26 11.53 10.45
CA GLN A 92 -14.21 10.75 11.25
C GLN A 92 -13.52 9.75 12.20
N VAL A 93 -12.42 9.14 11.74
CA VAL A 93 -11.57 8.28 12.60
C VAL A 93 -11.00 9.09 13.76
N CYS A 94 -10.43 10.28 13.55
CA CYS A 94 -9.92 11.14 14.61
C CYS A 94 -10.99 11.56 15.61
N GLU A 95 -12.18 11.97 15.13
CA GLU A 95 -13.30 12.35 15.97
C GLU A 95 -13.80 11.17 16.83
N ALA A 96 -13.87 9.96 16.26
CA ALA A 96 -14.27 8.77 17.00
C ALA A 96 -13.20 8.36 18.03
N MET A 97 -11.91 8.48 17.69
CA MET A 97 -10.81 8.27 18.64
C MET A 97 -10.91 9.22 19.83
N ASP A 98 -11.25 10.49 19.58
CA ASP A 98 -11.43 11.48 20.66
C ASP A 98 -12.60 11.09 21.57
N ARG A 99 -13.74 10.66 21.02
CA ARG A 99 -14.88 10.18 21.80
C ARG A 99 -14.54 8.94 22.63
N ALA A 100 -13.75 8.02 22.07
CA ALA A 100 -13.31 6.80 22.75
C ALA A 100 -12.10 7.00 23.69
N GLY A 101 -11.46 8.18 23.68
CA GLY A 101 -10.26 8.47 24.46
C GLY A 101 -8.97 7.82 23.94
N ILE A 102 -8.97 7.33 22.71
CA ILE A 102 -7.82 6.70 22.04
C ILE A 102 -6.78 7.76 21.66
N LYS A 103 -5.50 7.48 21.91
CA LYS A 103 -4.40 8.44 21.72
C LYS A 103 -3.40 8.03 20.67
N ASP A 104 -3.49 6.81 20.15
CA ASP A 104 -2.51 6.22 19.24
C ASP A 104 -3.13 5.77 17.93
N VAL A 105 -2.49 6.17 16.82
CA VAL A 105 -2.87 5.72 15.47
C VAL A 105 -1.66 5.40 14.62
N ILE A 106 -1.76 4.36 13.82
CA ILE A 106 -0.87 4.05 12.71
C ILE A 106 -1.65 4.32 11.42
N PHE A 107 -1.15 5.19 10.56
CA PHE A 107 -1.77 5.53 9.29
C PHE A 107 -0.92 5.07 8.10
N TYR A 108 -1.49 4.24 7.26
CA TYR A 108 -0.86 3.87 6.00
C TYR A 108 -1.17 4.90 4.92
N SER A 109 -0.17 5.72 4.63
CA SER A 109 -0.14 6.67 3.50
C SER A 109 0.43 5.99 2.24
N THR A 110 1.21 6.70 1.45
CA THR A 110 1.83 6.21 0.21
C THR A 110 2.94 7.15 -0.25
N VAL A 111 3.94 6.62 -0.95
CA VAL A 111 4.92 7.46 -1.67
C VAL A 111 4.31 8.24 -2.86
N ALA A 112 3.08 7.95 -3.27
CA ALA A 112 2.37 8.71 -4.29
C ALA A 112 2.13 10.19 -3.90
N VAL A 113 2.30 10.55 -2.63
CA VAL A 113 2.28 11.94 -2.14
C VAL A 113 3.41 12.79 -2.72
N TYR A 114 4.52 12.18 -3.12
CA TYR A 114 5.64 12.91 -3.75
C TYR A 114 5.33 13.29 -5.20
N GLY A 115 4.58 12.45 -5.93
CA GLY A 115 4.15 12.73 -7.30
C GLY A 115 5.32 13.10 -8.22
N ASP A 116 5.28 14.33 -8.74
CA ASP A 116 6.28 14.88 -9.66
C ASP A 116 7.42 15.66 -8.97
N ALA A 117 7.54 15.56 -7.63
CA ALA A 117 8.64 16.19 -6.90
C ALA A 117 10.00 15.63 -7.36
N PRO A 118 11.10 16.43 -7.26
CA PRO A 118 12.44 15.96 -7.61
C PRO A 118 12.90 14.77 -6.77
N THR A 119 13.58 13.82 -7.40
CA THR A 119 14.23 12.67 -6.74
C THR A 119 15.62 13.04 -6.18
N PRO A 120 16.16 12.35 -5.15
CA PRO A 120 15.51 11.26 -4.40
C PRO A 120 14.39 11.76 -3.49
N HIS A 121 13.43 10.87 -3.16
CA HIS A 121 12.34 11.20 -2.25
C HIS A 121 12.62 10.60 -0.87
N GLU A 122 13.09 11.40 0.02
CA GLU A 122 13.13 11.16 1.46
C GLU A 122 11.91 11.78 2.15
N GLU A 123 11.68 11.53 3.45
CA GLU A 123 10.48 11.99 4.17
C GLU A 123 10.35 13.53 4.23
N THR A 124 11.48 14.24 4.14
CA THR A 124 11.57 15.72 4.10
C THR A 124 11.41 16.31 2.70
N ALA A 125 11.40 15.47 1.66
CA ALA A 125 11.25 15.95 0.28
C ALA A 125 9.90 16.64 0.08
N PRO A 126 9.83 17.66 -0.80
CA PRO A 126 8.55 18.30 -1.14
C PRO A 126 7.52 17.29 -1.64
N THR A 127 6.27 17.49 -1.28
CA THR A 127 5.16 16.69 -1.81
C THR A 127 4.49 17.43 -2.97
N ALA A 128 4.25 16.73 -4.09
CA ALA A 128 3.62 17.26 -5.30
C ALA A 128 2.75 16.16 -5.97
N PRO A 129 1.69 15.68 -5.29
CA PRO A 129 0.90 14.56 -5.78
C PRO A 129 0.24 14.90 -7.11
N ASN A 130 0.38 14.00 -8.08
CA ASN A 130 -0.15 14.13 -9.44
C ASN A 130 -1.34 13.18 -9.73
N THR A 131 -1.86 12.53 -8.68
CA THR A 131 -3.04 11.67 -8.75
C THR A 131 -4.02 12.01 -7.63
N PRO A 132 -5.35 11.80 -7.82
CA PRO A 132 -6.33 11.97 -6.74
C PRO A 132 -6.03 11.10 -5.52
N TYR A 133 -5.53 9.88 -5.74
CA TYR A 133 -5.09 8.99 -4.67
C TYR A 133 -3.96 9.61 -3.83
N GLY A 134 -2.86 10.02 -4.47
CA GLY A 134 -1.74 10.67 -3.77
C GLY A 134 -2.16 11.94 -3.04
N GLY A 135 -2.98 12.78 -3.68
CA GLY A 135 -3.51 14.02 -3.09
C GLY A 135 -4.36 13.75 -1.86
N SER A 136 -5.31 12.82 -1.94
CA SER A 136 -6.20 12.49 -0.82
C SER A 136 -5.48 11.83 0.36
N LYS A 137 -4.45 11.00 0.10
CA LYS A 137 -3.61 10.43 1.17
C LYS A 137 -2.78 11.50 1.86
N LEU A 138 -2.25 12.48 1.11
CA LEU A 138 -1.54 13.63 1.67
C LEU A 138 -2.47 14.48 2.58
N GLN A 139 -3.72 14.70 2.17
CA GLN A 139 -4.70 15.37 3.02
C GLN A 139 -5.00 14.58 4.29
N GLY A 140 -5.09 13.24 4.20
CA GLY A 140 -5.21 12.35 5.36
C GLY A 140 -4.04 12.49 6.35
N GLU A 141 -2.79 12.57 5.85
CA GLU A 141 -1.62 12.87 6.72
C GLU A 141 -1.79 14.21 7.45
N GLY A 142 -2.28 15.24 6.75
CA GLY A 142 -2.57 16.55 7.32
C GLY A 142 -3.66 16.48 8.40
N VAL A 143 -4.66 15.63 8.25
CA VAL A 143 -5.68 15.40 9.28
C VAL A 143 -5.05 14.84 10.56
N PHE A 144 -4.27 13.76 10.47
CA PHE A 144 -3.63 13.16 11.65
C PHE A 144 -2.58 14.09 12.29
N ARG A 145 -1.86 14.87 11.49
CA ARG A 145 -0.93 15.89 12.02
C ARG A 145 -1.68 16.91 12.89
N ARG A 146 -2.74 17.52 12.36
CA ARG A 146 -3.56 18.48 13.12
C ARG A 146 -4.16 17.85 14.37
N TRP A 147 -4.62 16.60 14.27
CA TRP A 147 -5.17 15.90 15.42
C TRP A 147 -4.13 15.72 16.54
N VAL A 148 -2.87 15.37 16.20
CA VAL A 148 -1.78 15.28 17.17
C VAL A 148 -1.46 16.64 17.79
N GLU A 149 -1.37 17.71 16.96
CA GLU A 149 -1.04 19.06 17.40
C GLU A 149 -2.10 19.68 18.32
N GLN A 150 -3.36 19.26 18.18
CA GLN A 150 -4.51 19.80 18.94
C GLN A 150 -4.77 19.09 20.27
N GLY A 151 -4.04 18.05 20.63
CA GLY A 151 -4.34 17.30 21.83
C GLY A 151 -3.13 16.71 22.55
N ASP A 152 -3.25 16.60 23.88
CA ASP A 152 -2.18 16.06 24.72
C ASP A 152 -1.99 14.57 24.54
N ASN A 153 -0.74 14.15 24.47
CA ASN A 153 -0.31 12.75 24.39
C ASN A 153 -0.86 11.97 23.18
N ARG A 154 -1.39 12.65 22.14
CA ARG A 154 -1.78 12.02 20.89
C ARG A 154 -0.55 11.68 20.06
N ARG A 155 -0.57 10.52 19.41
CA ARG A 155 0.54 10.03 18.61
C ARG A 155 0.03 9.44 17.29
N ALA A 156 0.70 9.80 16.21
CA ALA A 156 0.44 9.23 14.90
C ALA A 156 1.74 8.77 14.24
N LEU A 157 1.78 7.51 13.84
CA LEU A 157 2.86 6.93 13.04
C LEU A 157 2.35 6.79 11.59
N VAL A 158 2.96 7.52 10.68
CA VAL A 158 2.59 7.50 9.25
C VAL A 158 3.60 6.67 8.48
N ILE A 159 3.13 5.67 7.75
CA ILE A 159 3.96 4.85 6.88
C ILE A 159 3.63 5.17 5.42
N ARG A 160 4.65 5.51 4.63
CA ARG A 160 4.54 5.73 3.18
C ARG A 160 5.17 4.55 2.42
N PRO A 161 4.42 3.49 2.14
CA PRO A 161 4.94 2.37 1.34
C PRO A 161 5.07 2.74 -0.12
N THR A 162 5.97 2.02 -0.81
CA THR A 162 6.02 1.95 -2.27
C THR A 162 5.04 0.88 -2.79
N VAL A 163 5.29 0.35 -3.99
CA VAL A 163 4.48 -0.75 -4.55
C VAL A 163 4.58 -1.96 -3.62
N THR A 164 3.54 -2.17 -2.82
CA THR A 164 3.48 -3.28 -1.88
C THR A 164 3.09 -4.57 -2.59
N PHE A 165 3.79 -5.67 -2.29
CA PHE A 165 3.54 -6.97 -2.86
C PHE A 165 3.74 -8.09 -1.82
N GLY A 166 3.23 -9.28 -2.13
CA GLY A 166 3.36 -10.49 -1.30
C GLY A 166 2.28 -11.52 -1.64
N VAL A 167 2.25 -12.60 -0.87
CA VAL A 167 1.23 -13.65 -1.00
C VAL A 167 -0.16 -13.04 -0.79
N HIS A 168 -1.15 -13.47 -1.55
CA HIS A 168 -2.53 -12.94 -1.62
C HIS A 168 -2.68 -11.52 -2.21
N ASN A 169 -1.62 -10.90 -2.72
CA ASN A 169 -1.72 -9.63 -3.44
C ASN A 169 -1.95 -9.86 -4.94
N PHE A 170 -3.04 -9.33 -5.49
CA PHE A 170 -3.40 -9.46 -6.91
C PHE A 170 -3.05 -8.23 -7.75
N ALA A 171 -2.21 -7.33 -7.24
CA ALA A 171 -1.86 -6.08 -7.90
C ALA A 171 -0.71 -6.23 -8.93
N ASN A 172 0.18 -5.24 -9.00
CA ASN A 172 1.19 -5.11 -10.04
C ASN A 172 2.15 -6.31 -10.15
N MET A 173 2.66 -6.82 -9.02
CA MET A 173 3.59 -7.96 -9.01
C MET A 173 2.90 -9.24 -9.47
N TYR A 174 1.67 -9.49 -9.05
CA TYR A 174 0.87 -10.61 -9.53
C TYR A 174 0.67 -10.55 -11.05
N SER A 175 0.34 -9.37 -11.56
CA SER A 175 0.18 -9.15 -13.00
C SER A 175 1.47 -9.43 -13.77
N LEU A 176 2.62 -9.02 -13.23
CA LEU A 176 3.94 -9.29 -13.81
C LEU A 176 4.23 -10.81 -13.82
N ILE A 177 4.04 -11.49 -12.68
CA ILE A 177 4.24 -12.95 -12.58
C ILE A 177 3.36 -13.68 -13.61
N ARG A 178 2.08 -13.32 -13.70
CA ARG A 178 1.12 -13.91 -14.66
C ARG A 178 1.53 -13.70 -16.11
N GLN A 179 2.01 -12.50 -16.46
CA GLN A 179 2.48 -12.19 -17.81
C GLN A 179 3.75 -12.98 -18.17
N ILE A 180 4.72 -13.08 -17.26
CA ILE A 180 5.93 -13.88 -17.47
C ILE A 180 5.58 -15.37 -17.56
N HIS A 181 4.74 -15.87 -16.65
CA HIS A 181 4.30 -17.27 -16.66
C HIS A 181 3.59 -17.65 -17.95
N SER A 182 2.72 -16.78 -18.50
CA SER A 182 2.01 -17.02 -19.76
C SER A 182 2.84 -16.75 -21.03
N GLY A 183 4.11 -16.29 -20.91
CA GLY A 183 4.95 -15.95 -22.05
C GLY A 183 4.54 -14.67 -22.79
N LYS A 184 3.73 -13.82 -22.17
CA LYS A 184 3.20 -12.58 -22.76
C LYS A 184 3.94 -11.32 -22.30
N TYR A 185 4.99 -11.48 -21.51
CA TYR A 185 5.78 -10.36 -21.01
C TYR A 185 6.96 -10.08 -21.95
N PHE A 186 7.13 -8.82 -22.29
CA PHE A 186 8.27 -8.31 -23.05
C PHE A 186 8.90 -7.16 -22.28
N ARG A 187 10.21 -7.12 -22.22
CA ARG A 187 10.97 -6.02 -21.65
C ARG A 187 11.22 -4.95 -22.72
N PHE A 188 10.84 -3.72 -22.47
CA PHE A 188 11.12 -2.60 -23.38
C PHE A 188 12.37 -1.84 -22.93
N GLY A 189 13.37 -1.76 -23.78
CA GLY A 189 14.64 -1.12 -23.51
C GLY A 189 15.54 -1.91 -22.56
N PRO A 190 16.59 -1.26 -21.98
CA PRO A 190 17.58 -1.93 -21.12
C PRO A 190 17.00 -2.35 -19.75
N GLY A 191 15.88 -1.77 -19.32
CA GLY A 191 15.26 -2.05 -18.03
C GLY A 191 16.13 -1.68 -16.82
N SER A 192 17.04 -0.71 -16.99
CA SER A 192 17.94 -0.22 -15.94
C SER A 192 17.28 0.74 -14.94
N ASN A 193 16.03 1.15 -15.22
CA ASN A 193 15.27 2.01 -14.35
C ASN A 193 14.98 1.32 -13.01
N ILE A 194 15.27 2.02 -11.92
CA ILE A 194 15.06 1.54 -10.55
C ILE A 194 13.56 1.49 -10.25
N LYS A 195 13.15 0.42 -9.54
CA LYS A 195 11.80 0.21 -9.03
C LYS A 195 11.88 -0.14 -7.55
N SER A 196 11.56 0.83 -6.72
CA SER A 196 11.41 0.58 -5.29
C SER A 196 10.16 -0.26 -5.01
N LEU A 197 10.31 -1.27 -4.17
CA LEU A 197 9.27 -2.23 -3.80
C LEU A 197 9.17 -2.33 -2.28
N SER A 198 7.99 -2.73 -1.79
CA SER A 198 7.74 -3.00 -0.37
C SER A 198 7.15 -4.41 -0.22
N TYR A 199 7.91 -5.32 0.38
CA TYR A 199 7.41 -6.65 0.71
C TYR A 199 6.51 -6.58 1.95
N VAL A 200 5.31 -7.14 1.88
CA VAL A 200 4.28 -6.93 2.91
C VAL A 200 4.66 -7.42 4.30
N GLU A 201 5.39 -8.55 4.43
CA GLU A 201 5.81 -9.01 5.75
C GLU A 201 6.81 -8.06 6.40
N ASN A 202 7.73 -7.52 5.61
CA ASN A 202 8.71 -6.57 6.10
C ASN A 202 8.08 -5.23 6.48
N ILE A 203 7.11 -4.73 5.70
CA ILE A 203 6.48 -3.44 6.05
C ILE A 203 5.65 -3.53 7.33
N VAL A 204 4.95 -4.66 7.56
CA VAL A 204 4.22 -4.87 8.81
C VAL A 204 5.20 -4.99 9.98
N ASP A 205 6.26 -5.78 9.83
CA ASP A 205 7.32 -5.92 10.85
C ASP A 205 7.99 -4.57 11.18
N ALA A 206 8.34 -3.77 10.16
CA ALA A 206 8.87 -2.42 10.34
C ALA A 206 7.90 -1.50 11.10
N THR A 207 6.62 -1.58 10.77
CA THR A 207 5.58 -0.77 11.43
C THR A 207 5.48 -1.12 12.93
N LEU A 208 5.50 -2.41 13.26
CA LEU A 208 5.47 -2.87 14.65
C LEU A 208 6.76 -2.51 15.40
N PHE A 209 7.92 -2.60 14.74
CA PHE A 209 9.20 -2.14 15.29
C PHE A 209 9.17 -0.65 15.61
N LEU A 210 8.74 0.20 14.67
CA LEU A 210 8.63 1.65 14.85
C LEU A 210 7.63 2.01 15.96
N LYS A 211 6.47 1.33 16.01
CA LYS A 211 5.51 1.53 17.11
C LYS A 211 6.11 1.18 18.47
N GLY A 212 6.88 0.09 18.53
CA GLY A 212 7.62 -0.31 19.72
C GLY A 212 8.65 0.72 20.18
N LEU A 213 9.34 1.42 19.26
CA LEU A 213 10.23 2.55 19.60
C LEU A 213 9.44 3.76 20.10
N GLN A 214 8.30 4.10 19.46
CA GLN A 214 7.44 5.19 19.88
C GLN A 214 6.89 4.98 21.31
N ASP A 215 6.64 3.73 21.70
CA ASP A 215 6.13 3.38 23.03
C ASP A 215 7.20 3.39 24.13
N LYS A 216 8.46 3.16 23.79
CA LYS A 216 9.59 3.14 24.72
C LYS A 216 10.09 4.55 25.08
N LYS A 217 9.29 5.37 25.76
CA LYS A 217 9.74 6.69 26.25
C LYS A 217 10.78 6.57 27.38
N PRO A 218 11.78 7.51 27.49
CA PRO A 218 11.81 8.89 26.94
C PRO A 218 12.83 9.14 25.84
N ASN A 219 13.29 8.19 25.08
CA ASN A 219 14.45 8.33 24.19
C ASN A 219 14.17 9.07 22.87
N ARG A 220 13.10 9.80 22.68
CA ARG A 220 12.84 10.74 21.55
C ARG A 220 13.37 10.30 20.16
N GLU A 221 13.54 9.00 19.93
CA GLU A 221 13.94 8.49 18.62
C GLU A 221 12.79 8.63 17.60
N ILE A 222 11.55 8.66 18.11
CA ILE A 222 10.33 8.86 17.32
C ILE A 222 9.43 9.86 18.04
N GLU A 223 9.04 10.93 17.33
CA GLU A 223 8.19 12.00 17.85
C GLU A 223 6.71 11.60 17.91
N HIS A 224 5.86 12.52 18.41
CA HIS A 224 4.42 12.31 18.50
C HIS A 224 3.75 12.16 17.13
N PHE A 225 4.23 12.90 16.12
CA PHE A 225 3.85 12.74 14.72
C PHE A 225 5.09 12.44 13.90
N GLU A 226 5.14 11.24 13.34
CA GLU A 226 6.29 10.78 12.55
C GLU A 226 5.88 10.14 11.26
N ILE A 227 6.65 10.42 10.21
CA ILE A 227 6.50 9.83 8.89
C ILE A 227 7.73 9.01 8.57
N PHE A 228 7.51 7.79 8.06
CA PHE A 228 8.55 6.91 7.52
C PHE A 228 8.19 6.43 6.13
N ASN A 229 9.10 6.62 5.19
CA ASN A 229 9.06 5.87 3.94
C ASN A 229 9.38 4.41 4.21
N TYR A 230 8.65 3.49 3.57
CA TYR A 230 9.02 2.09 3.61
C TYR A 230 9.40 1.57 2.22
N ILE A 231 10.64 1.12 2.09
CA ILE A 231 11.20 0.52 0.89
C ILE A 231 12.13 -0.60 1.30
N ASP A 232 12.00 -1.77 0.68
CA ASP A 232 13.01 -2.82 0.82
C ASP A 232 14.26 -2.48 0.03
N LYS A 233 15.40 -2.40 0.70
CA LYS A 233 16.71 -2.14 0.12
C LYS A 233 17.55 -3.43 0.07
N PRO A 234 18.45 -3.59 -0.95
CA PRO A 234 18.67 -2.65 -2.05
C PRO A 234 17.54 -2.65 -3.08
N ASP A 235 17.33 -1.49 -3.70
CA ASP A 235 16.41 -1.37 -4.84
C ASP A 235 16.81 -2.33 -5.97
N LEU A 236 15.81 -2.79 -6.72
CA LEU A 236 16.02 -3.58 -7.91
C LEU A 236 15.65 -2.78 -9.17
N THR A 237 16.36 -3.04 -10.25
CA THR A 237 15.99 -2.57 -11.57
C THR A 237 14.80 -3.37 -12.12
N SER A 238 14.09 -2.80 -13.09
CA SER A 238 13.00 -3.52 -13.79
C SER A 238 13.49 -4.84 -14.40
N THR A 239 14.75 -4.90 -14.85
CA THR A 239 15.38 -6.12 -15.36
C THR A 239 15.58 -7.14 -14.23
N GLU A 240 16.19 -6.75 -13.12
CA GLU A 240 16.44 -7.67 -12.00
C GLU A 240 15.14 -8.24 -11.43
N ILE A 241 14.07 -7.43 -11.33
CA ILE A 241 12.75 -7.91 -10.89
C ILE A 241 12.22 -8.96 -11.86
N SER A 242 12.19 -8.67 -13.17
CA SER A 242 11.66 -9.60 -14.16
C SER A 242 12.51 -10.87 -14.31
N ASP A 243 13.82 -10.76 -14.17
CA ASP A 243 14.73 -11.89 -14.24
C ASP A 243 14.64 -12.77 -12.97
N THR A 244 14.46 -12.16 -11.78
CA THR A 244 14.17 -12.89 -10.54
C THR A 244 12.87 -13.67 -10.68
N VAL A 245 11.77 -13.02 -11.12
CA VAL A 245 10.48 -13.70 -11.35
C VAL A 245 10.63 -14.84 -12.38
N SER A 246 11.37 -14.60 -13.48
CA SER A 246 11.60 -15.61 -14.51
C SER A 246 12.36 -16.82 -13.95
N GLY A 247 13.42 -16.58 -13.15
CA GLY A 247 14.19 -17.63 -12.48
C GLY A 247 13.34 -18.46 -11.54
N CYS A 248 12.52 -17.83 -10.66
CA CYS A 248 11.61 -18.52 -9.76
C CYS A 248 10.53 -19.35 -10.51
N LEU A 249 10.14 -18.93 -11.72
CA LEU A 249 9.23 -19.67 -12.60
C LEU A 249 9.92 -20.77 -13.41
N GLY A 250 11.24 -20.95 -13.31
CA GLY A 250 12.01 -21.87 -14.15
C GLY A 250 12.06 -21.46 -15.63
N LYS A 251 11.92 -20.16 -15.92
CA LYS A 251 11.89 -19.62 -17.29
C LYS A 251 13.15 -18.84 -17.61
N LYS A 252 13.46 -18.73 -18.92
CA LYS A 252 14.50 -17.83 -19.40
C LYS A 252 14.07 -16.36 -19.19
N PRO A 253 15.03 -15.45 -19.00
CA PRO A 253 14.75 -14.02 -18.98
C PRO A 253 13.92 -13.56 -20.18
N ALA A 254 13.01 -12.63 -19.95
CA ALA A 254 12.14 -12.12 -20.99
C ALA A 254 12.95 -11.40 -22.09
N PRO A 255 12.58 -11.55 -23.38
CA PRO A 255 13.28 -10.90 -24.47
C PRO A 255 13.20 -9.38 -24.35
N ALA A 256 14.32 -8.70 -24.60
CA ALA A 256 14.38 -7.25 -24.67
C ALA A 256 13.94 -6.75 -26.04
N VAL A 257 12.96 -5.87 -26.06
CA VAL A 257 12.50 -5.19 -27.28
C VAL A 257 13.08 -3.78 -27.30
N PRO A 258 13.77 -3.35 -28.37
CA PRO A 258 14.27 -1.99 -28.49
C PRO A 258 13.14 -0.97 -28.29
N TYR A 259 13.43 0.16 -27.61
CA TYR A 259 12.44 1.19 -27.30
C TYR A 259 11.68 1.68 -28.54
N ALA A 260 12.41 1.95 -29.64
CA ALA A 260 11.80 2.39 -30.90
C ALA A 260 10.78 1.37 -31.44
N MET A 261 11.09 0.07 -31.35
CA MET A 261 10.19 -0.99 -31.76
C MET A 261 8.98 -1.07 -30.83
N GLY A 262 9.17 -0.92 -29.51
CA GLY A 262 8.07 -0.85 -28.54
C GLY A 262 7.13 0.31 -28.82
N MET A 263 7.67 1.48 -29.15
CA MET A 263 6.87 2.65 -29.55
C MET A 263 6.07 2.38 -30.83
N LEU A 264 6.72 1.78 -31.85
CA LEU A 264 6.03 1.43 -33.11
C LEU A 264 4.91 0.41 -32.88
N MET A 265 5.15 -0.59 -32.03
CA MET A 265 4.12 -1.58 -31.65
C MET A 265 2.95 -0.95 -30.86
N GLY A 266 3.19 0.11 -30.09
CA GLY A 266 2.17 0.82 -29.31
C GLY A 266 1.19 1.63 -30.15
N LEU A 267 1.60 2.16 -31.31
CA LEU A 267 0.79 3.06 -32.13
C LEU A 267 -0.59 2.49 -32.55
N PRO A 268 -0.70 1.25 -33.05
CA PRO A 268 -2.01 0.69 -33.41
C PRO A 268 -2.94 0.59 -32.18
N PHE A 269 -2.40 0.26 -31.00
CA PHE A 269 -3.17 0.15 -29.77
C PHE A 269 -3.67 1.52 -29.28
N ASP A 270 -2.87 2.58 -29.45
CA ASP A 270 -3.30 3.96 -29.13
C ASP A 270 -4.52 4.37 -29.96
N VAL A 271 -4.55 4.00 -31.25
CA VAL A 271 -5.71 4.25 -32.11
C VAL A 271 -6.95 3.50 -31.59
N VAL A 272 -6.80 2.21 -31.26
CA VAL A 272 -7.92 1.42 -30.72
C VAL A 272 -8.38 1.98 -29.35
N ILE A 273 -7.47 2.35 -28.47
CA ILE A 273 -7.81 2.99 -27.17
C ILE A 273 -8.61 4.28 -27.41
N LYS A 274 -8.16 5.13 -28.34
CA LYS A 274 -8.82 6.40 -28.67
C LYS A 274 -10.23 6.19 -29.24
N LEU A 275 -10.43 5.14 -30.03
CA LEU A 275 -11.71 4.86 -30.65
C LEU A 275 -12.72 4.12 -29.74
N THR A 276 -12.21 3.28 -28.84
CA THR A 276 -13.07 2.37 -28.05
C THR A 276 -13.15 2.74 -26.56
N GLY A 277 -12.26 3.62 -26.07
CA GLY A 277 -12.11 3.90 -24.63
C GLY A 277 -11.60 2.70 -23.81
N LYS A 278 -11.28 1.56 -24.46
CA LYS A 278 -10.82 0.35 -23.75
C LYS A 278 -9.37 0.47 -23.33
N ASN A 279 -9.11 0.08 -22.09
CA ASN A 279 -7.76 0.01 -21.56
C ASN A 279 -7.04 -1.26 -22.09
N LEU A 280 -6.10 -1.08 -23.03
CA LEU A 280 -5.34 -2.19 -23.63
C LEU A 280 -3.98 -2.39 -22.95
N PRO A 281 -3.42 -3.61 -22.96
CA PRO A 281 -2.18 -3.95 -22.26
C PRO A 281 -0.93 -3.28 -22.85
N ILE A 282 -0.97 -2.81 -24.09
CA ILE A 282 0.12 -2.13 -24.79
C ILE A 282 -0.38 -0.75 -25.23
N SER A 283 0.45 0.29 -25.06
CA SER A 283 0.24 1.64 -25.60
C SER A 283 1.58 2.38 -25.61
N THR A 284 1.72 3.43 -26.41
CA THR A 284 2.94 4.25 -26.40
C THR A 284 3.18 4.90 -25.04
N ALA A 285 2.12 5.32 -24.35
CA ALA A 285 2.21 5.87 -23.00
C ALA A 285 2.76 4.84 -21.99
N ARG A 286 2.29 3.58 -22.06
CA ARG A 286 2.81 2.49 -21.20
C ARG A 286 4.26 2.15 -21.50
N VAL A 287 4.63 2.08 -22.80
CA VAL A 287 6.03 1.86 -23.20
C VAL A 287 6.93 2.98 -22.66
N LYS A 288 6.51 4.24 -22.76
CA LYS A 288 7.23 5.39 -22.16
C LYS A 288 7.35 5.25 -20.64
N LYS A 289 6.25 4.92 -19.96
CA LYS A 289 6.23 4.72 -18.50
C LYS A 289 7.16 3.61 -18.07
N MET A 290 7.16 2.48 -18.76
CA MET A 290 8.05 1.35 -18.46
C MET A 290 9.53 1.69 -18.69
N PHE A 291 9.84 2.51 -19.68
CA PHE A 291 11.20 2.83 -20.08
C PHE A 291 11.82 3.97 -19.26
N LYS A 292 11.05 5.03 -18.98
CA LYS A 292 11.58 6.29 -18.41
C LYS A 292 11.25 6.51 -16.94
N THR A 293 10.21 5.86 -16.42
CA THR A 293 9.79 6.14 -15.04
C THR A 293 10.68 5.39 -14.07
N GLU A 294 11.49 6.13 -13.38
CA GLU A 294 12.22 5.69 -12.19
C GLU A 294 11.33 5.95 -10.95
N THR A 295 11.27 4.98 -10.06
CA THR A 295 10.60 5.14 -8.77
C THR A 295 11.64 4.83 -7.68
N ARG A 296 12.42 5.85 -7.35
CA ARG A 296 13.48 5.76 -6.35
C ARG A 296 13.11 6.55 -5.12
N PHE A 297 13.01 5.85 -4.00
CA PHE A 297 12.72 6.41 -2.70
C PHE A 297 13.82 6.02 -1.73
N GLU A 298 14.06 6.84 -0.69
CA GLU A 298 15.05 6.57 0.32
C GLU A 298 14.39 6.11 1.63
N ALA A 299 15.09 5.21 2.32
CA ALA A 299 14.65 4.63 3.60
C ALA A 299 15.67 4.90 4.72
N ASP A 300 16.55 5.89 4.53
CA ASP A 300 17.67 6.16 5.43
C ASP A 300 17.20 6.47 6.84
N LYS A 301 16.06 7.15 7.00
CA LYS A 301 15.45 7.42 8.29
C LYS A 301 15.07 6.13 9.02
N LEU A 302 14.45 5.18 8.34
CA LEU A 302 14.08 3.88 8.90
C LEU A 302 15.32 3.03 9.27
N LEU A 303 16.32 3.00 8.38
CA LEU A 303 17.59 2.31 8.65
C LEU A 303 18.33 2.98 9.80
N GLY A 304 18.29 4.32 9.89
CA GLY A 304 18.93 5.12 10.94
C GLY A 304 18.40 4.84 12.35
N VAL A 305 17.14 4.43 12.51
CA VAL A 305 16.59 3.98 13.79
C VAL A 305 16.85 2.49 14.09
N GLY A 306 17.64 1.82 13.24
CA GLY A 306 18.12 0.46 13.48
C GLY A 306 17.24 -0.65 12.93
N TYR A 307 16.24 -0.36 12.11
CA TYR A 307 15.43 -1.41 11.47
C TYR A 307 16.23 -2.12 10.36
N THR A 308 16.08 -3.43 10.31
CA THR A 308 16.62 -4.27 9.21
C THR A 308 15.53 -5.22 8.73
N PRO A 309 15.20 -5.24 7.43
CA PRO A 309 14.22 -6.16 6.87
C PRO A 309 14.59 -7.62 7.15
N LYS A 310 13.62 -8.42 7.59
CA LYS A 310 13.82 -9.83 7.93
C LYS A 310 13.89 -10.73 6.70
N VAL A 311 13.19 -10.37 5.63
CA VAL A 311 13.09 -11.15 4.40
C VAL A 311 13.78 -10.37 3.27
N PRO A 312 14.84 -10.92 2.65
CA PRO A 312 15.44 -10.32 1.47
C PRO A 312 14.42 -10.14 0.34
N LEU A 313 14.47 -9.03 -0.40
CA LEU A 313 13.48 -8.69 -1.44
C LEU A 313 13.29 -9.81 -2.48
N LYS A 314 14.39 -10.44 -2.92
CA LYS A 314 14.33 -11.57 -3.88
C LYS A 314 13.64 -12.80 -3.30
N GLU A 315 13.79 -13.04 -2.00
CA GLU A 315 13.07 -14.12 -1.31
C GLU A 315 11.57 -13.81 -1.20
N GLY A 316 11.20 -12.55 -0.92
CA GLY A 316 9.80 -12.12 -0.94
C GLY A 316 9.15 -12.32 -2.32
N ILE A 317 9.90 -12.05 -3.40
CA ILE A 317 9.45 -12.34 -4.77
C ILE A 317 9.26 -13.83 -4.98
N ASP A 318 10.21 -14.68 -4.53
CA ASP A 318 10.10 -16.13 -4.67
C ASP A 318 8.87 -16.66 -3.90
N ARG A 319 8.67 -16.28 -2.65
CA ARG A 319 7.49 -16.68 -1.86
C ARG A 319 6.19 -16.36 -2.59
N MET A 320 6.08 -15.18 -3.20
CA MET A 320 4.91 -14.80 -3.98
C MET A 320 4.75 -15.63 -5.27
N VAL A 321 5.86 -15.98 -5.95
CA VAL A 321 5.85 -16.85 -7.13
C VAL A 321 5.42 -18.26 -6.76
N GLN A 322 5.92 -18.82 -5.65
CA GLN A 322 5.52 -20.16 -5.18
C GLN A 322 4.02 -20.22 -4.84
N TRP A 323 3.50 -19.20 -4.13
CA TRP A 323 2.07 -19.07 -3.92
C TRP A 323 1.29 -18.98 -5.24
N TYR A 324 1.78 -18.16 -6.19
CA TYR A 324 1.14 -18.07 -7.51
C TYR A 324 1.06 -19.42 -8.21
N LEU A 325 2.10 -20.25 -8.15
CA LEU A 325 2.15 -21.57 -8.79
C LEU A 325 1.24 -22.59 -8.12
N SER A 326 1.11 -22.54 -6.78
CA SER A 326 0.27 -23.47 -6.02
C SER A 326 -1.22 -23.09 -6.10
N GLU A 327 -1.57 -21.84 -5.82
CA GLU A 327 -2.94 -21.38 -5.61
C GLU A 327 -3.29 -20.17 -6.47
N GLY A 328 -2.41 -19.19 -6.50
CA GLY A 328 -2.70 -17.86 -7.04
C GLY A 328 -3.12 -17.81 -8.51
N LYS A 329 -2.64 -18.76 -9.34
CA LYS A 329 -3.00 -18.80 -10.77
C LYS A 329 -4.47 -19.13 -11.03
N THR A 330 -5.12 -19.81 -10.10
CA THR A 330 -6.55 -20.19 -10.17
C THR A 330 -7.42 -19.32 -9.28
N ALA A 331 -6.81 -18.54 -8.38
CA ALA A 331 -7.50 -17.62 -7.52
C ALA A 331 -7.97 -16.37 -8.32
N SER A 332 -9.11 -15.83 -7.91
CA SER A 332 -9.66 -14.60 -8.48
C SER A 332 -9.53 -13.46 -7.47
N ALA A 333 -9.01 -12.33 -7.94
CA ALA A 333 -9.09 -11.10 -7.17
C ALA A 333 -10.55 -10.65 -7.07
N GLU A 334 -11.01 -10.42 -5.87
CA GLU A 334 -12.25 -9.65 -5.67
C GLU A 334 -11.86 -8.19 -5.44
N TRP A 335 -12.29 -7.36 -6.37
CA TRP A 335 -12.03 -5.92 -6.31
C TRP A 335 -13.23 -5.23 -5.67
N HIS A 336 -13.02 -4.68 -4.47
CA HIS A 336 -14.02 -3.90 -3.78
C HIS A 336 -13.65 -2.42 -3.88
N GLN A 337 -14.55 -1.65 -4.49
CA GLN A 337 -14.42 -0.21 -4.55
C GLN A 337 -15.32 0.40 -3.46
N PRO A 338 -14.82 1.37 -2.69
CA PRO A 338 -15.70 2.07 -1.77
C PRO A 338 -16.79 2.80 -2.55
N PRO A 339 -18.03 2.80 -2.06
CA PRO A 339 -19.11 3.54 -2.69
C PRO A 339 -18.84 5.05 -2.63
N ALA A 340 -19.33 5.78 -3.65
CA ALA A 340 -19.16 7.24 -3.71
C ALA A 340 -19.79 7.93 -2.49
N GLN A 341 -20.97 7.47 -2.07
CA GLN A 341 -21.62 7.96 -0.85
C GLN A 341 -21.30 7.08 0.37
N PRO A 342 -21.16 7.66 1.57
CA PRO A 342 -20.99 6.89 2.80
C PRO A 342 -22.11 5.87 3.02
N VAL A 343 -21.73 4.69 3.51
CA VAL A 343 -22.70 3.69 3.97
C VAL A 343 -22.97 3.93 5.45
N MET A 344 -24.12 4.54 5.74
CA MET A 344 -24.51 4.89 7.11
C MET A 344 -25.24 3.75 7.81
N SER A 345 -24.88 3.50 9.05
CA SER A 345 -25.61 2.56 9.92
C SER A 345 -26.98 3.14 10.33
N ASN A 346 -27.99 2.29 10.38
CA ASN A 346 -29.34 2.65 10.84
C ASN A 346 -29.37 3.01 12.32
#